data_b7e6c0c38bc3c7b5889a9c62488a2ce9
#
_entry.id   b7e6c0c38bc3c7b5889a9c62488a2ce9
#
_cell.length_a   1.000
_cell.length_b   1.000
_cell.length_c   1.000
_cell.angle_alpha   90.00
_cell.angle_beta   90.00
_cell.angle_gamma   90.00
#
_symmetry.space_group_name_H-M   'P 1'
#
loop_
_entity.id
_entity.type
_entity.pdbx_description
1 polymer ?
#
loop_
_entity_poly.entity_id
_entity_poly.type
_entity_poly.pdbx_seq_one_letter_code
_entity_poly.pdbx_strand_id
1 'polypeptide(L)'
;MIVPIRHQETLANLNFPHAQAAEFLKNSEAKFFYFLSPQRREKDRLEARARMFFYGGEDPATGSAAGCAASWMVQHGIANSDEQVLIRQGVEIRRPSEMYVRATRDGERVTNVRVGGYAVELLRGTVTI
;
A
#
# COMPACT_ATOMS: atom_id res chain seq x y z
N MET A 1 -7.17 -5.66 4.29
CA MET A 1 -8.25 -5.40 3.28
C MET A 1 -7.83 -4.22 2.41
N ILE A 2 -7.83 -4.38 1.08
CA ILE A 2 -7.59 -3.27 0.15
C ILE A 2 -8.91 -2.54 -0.10
N VAL A 3 -8.90 -1.21 0.05
CA VAL A 3 -10.06 -0.35 -0.17
C VAL A 3 -9.71 0.68 -1.25
N PRO A 4 -10.20 0.52 -2.48
CA PRO A 4 -9.92 1.45 -3.56
C PRO A 4 -10.68 2.77 -3.36
N ILE A 5 -9.97 3.87 -3.51
CA ILE A 5 -10.52 5.24 -3.46
C ILE A 5 -10.28 5.90 -4.81
N ARG A 6 -11.36 6.42 -5.41
CA ARG A 6 -11.29 6.98 -6.76
C ARG A 6 -10.42 8.24 -6.85
N HIS A 7 -10.53 9.14 -5.87
CA HIS A 7 -9.87 10.44 -5.90
C HIS A 7 -8.87 10.59 -4.76
N GLN A 8 -7.66 11.07 -5.07
CA GLN A 8 -6.61 11.29 -4.07
C GLN A 8 -7.02 12.33 -3.02
N GLU A 9 -7.83 13.32 -3.39
CA GLU A 9 -8.36 14.30 -2.45
C GLU A 9 -9.26 13.64 -1.39
N THR A 10 -10.14 12.72 -1.81
CA THR A 10 -10.97 11.94 -0.87
C THR A 10 -10.10 11.12 0.08
N LEU A 11 -9.03 10.50 -0.45
CA LEU A 11 -8.08 9.75 0.36
C LEU A 11 -7.36 10.67 1.37
N ALA A 12 -6.89 11.84 0.92
CA ALA A 12 -6.19 12.79 1.78
C ALA A 12 -7.05 13.30 2.93
N ASN A 13 -8.35 13.54 2.67
CA ASN A 13 -9.31 14.04 3.66
C ASN A 13 -10.03 12.93 4.44
N LEU A 14 -9.58 11.68 4.31
CA LEU A 14 -10.22 10.55 4.98
C LEU A 14 -10.12 10.68 6.50
N ASN A 15 -11.28 10.77 7.16
CA ASN A 15 -11.41 10.67 8.60
C ASN A 15 -11.73 9.20 8.96
N PHE A 16 -10.76 8.48 9.48
CA PHE A 16 -10.89 7.05 9.72
C PHE A 16 -11.60 6.76 11.03
N PRO A 17 -12.74 6.05 11.02
CA PRO A 17 -13.52 5.75 12.22
C PRO A 17 -12.94 4.52 12.95
N HIS A 18 -11.87 4.69 13.72
CA HIS A 18 -11.09 3.62 14.35
C HIS A 18 -11.95 2.62 15.13
N ALA A 19 -12.92 3.08 15.92
CA ALA A 19 -13.75 2.20 16.75
C ALA A 19 -14.65 1.28 15.90
N GLN A 20 -15.34 1.86 14.88
CA GLN A 20 -16.19 1.08 13.99
C GLN A 20 -15.37 0.12 13.11
N ALA A 21 -14.19 0.57 12.67
CA ALA A 21 -13.28 -0.25 11.89
C ALA A 21 -12.75 -1.45 12.70
N ALA A 22 -12.40 -1.23 13.96
CA ALA A 22 -11.98 -2.31 14.87
C ALA A 22 -13.10 -3.32 15.08
N GLU A 23 -14.33 -2.87 15.27
CA GLU A 23 -15.50 -3.76 15.42
C GLU A 23 -15.75 -4.59 14.15
N PHE A 24 -15.70 -3.94 12.98
CA PHE A 24 -15.84 -4.64 11.70
C PHE A 24 -14.78 -5.73 11.51
N LEU A 25 -13.53 -5.46 11.90
CA LEU A 25 -12.41 -6.39 11.71
C LEU A 25 -12.45 -7.59 12.67
N LYS A 26 -13.19 -7.55 13.78
CA LYS A 26 -13.29 -8.68 14.73
C LYS A 26 -13.76 -9.97 14.07
N ASN A 27 -14.68 -9.86 13.10
CA ASN A 27 -15.26 -10.99 12.38
C ASN A 27 -14.67 -11.16 10.97
N SER A 28 -13.51 -10.55 10.69
CA SER A 28 -12.83 -10.57 9.40
C SER A 28 -11.47 -11.24 9.51
N GLU A 29 -11.04 -11.92 8.47
CA GLU A 29 -9.66 -12.39 8.33
C GLU A 29 -8.66 -11.24 8.12
N ALA A 30 -9.16 -10.09 7.64
CA ALA A 30 -8.35 -8.89 7.48
C ALA A 30 -7.97 -8.31 8.85
N LYS A 31 -6.72 -7.85 8.97
CA LYS A 31 -6.22 -7.24 10.20
C LYS A 31 -6.33 -5.71 10.18
N PHE A 32 -6.19 -5.10 8.99
CA PHE A 32 -6.18 -3.66 8.82
C PHE A 32 -6.81 -3.26 7.49
N PHE A 33 -7.14 -1.97 7.37
CA PHE A 33 -7.55 -1.36 6.11
C PHE A 33 -6.36 -0.67 5.45
N TYR A 34 -6.20 -0.92 4.15
CA TYR A 34 -5.25 -0.24 3.29
C TYR A 34 -6.01 0.47 2.19
N PHE A 35 -6.12 1.78 2.33
CA PHE A 35 -6.81 2.63 1.36
C PHE A 35 -5.84 2.98 0.24
N LEU A 36 -6.27 2.80 -1.01
CA LEU A 36 -5.42 2.93 -2.18
C LEU A 36 -6.12 3.74 -3.27
N SER A 37 -5.45 4.78 -3.78
CA SER A 37 -5.92 5.58 -4.91
C SER A 37 -4.90 5.53 -6.06
N PRO A 38 -5.04 4.56 -7.00
CA PRO A 38 -4.17 4.46 -8.17
C PRO A 38 -4.55 5.50 -9.22
N GLN A 39 -3.56 6.08 -9.89
CA GLN A 39 -3.73 7.01 -11.00
C GLN A 39 -2.62 6.82 -12.04
N ARG A 40 -2.98 6.83 -13.34
CA ARG A 40 -1.98 6.95 -14.38
C ARG A 40 -1.53 8.40 -14.51
N ARG A 41 -0.21 8.59 -14.63
CA ARG A 41 0.46 9.88 -14.78
C ARG A 41 0.98 10.04 -16.21
N GLU A 42 1.62 11.16 -16.45
CA GLU A 42 2.34 11.39 -17.71
C GLU A 42 3.26 10.22 -18.05
N LYS A 43 3.42 9.94 -19.35
CA LYS A 43 4.16 8.78 -19.87
C LYS A 43 3.61 7.42 -19.42
N ASP A 44 2.30 7.37 -19.16
CA ASP A 44 1.55 6.15 -18.81
C ASP A 44 2.08 5.41 -17.54
N ARG A 45 2.79 6.10 -16.66
CA ARG A 45 3.23 5.52 -15.38
C ARG A 45 2.08 5.40 -14.41
N LEU A 46 1.94 4.23 -13.82
CA LEU A 46 0.99 4.03 -12.74
C LEU A 46 1.61 4.43 -11.40
N GLU A 47 0.96 5.35 -10.71
CA GLU A 47 1.30 5.76 -9.34
C GLU A 47 0.07 5.59 -8.45
N ALA A 48 0.27 5.38 -7.17
CA ALA A 48 -0.80 5.31 -6.21
C ALA A 48 -0.48 6.12 -4.94
N ARG A 49 -1.50 6.73 -4.35
CA ARG A 49 -1.45 7.21 -2.97
C ARG A 49 -2.07 6.14 -2.08
N ALA A 50 -1.51 5.96 -0.90
CA ALA A 50 -2.03 5.00 0.06
C ALA A 50 -2.02 5.56 1.49
N ARG A 51 -2.98 5.10 2.30
CA ARG A 51 -3.03 5.32 3.75
C ARG A 51 -3.35 4.00 4.44
N MET A 52 -2.68 3.72 5.53
CA MET A 52 -2.88 2.51 6.33
C MET A 52 -3.13 2.87 7.78
N PHE A 53 -4.24 2.40 8.30
CA PHE A 53 -4.63 2.68 9.69
C PHE A 53 -4.59 1.40 10.53
N PHE A 54 -4.06 1.55 11.74
CA PHE A 54 -3.94 0.47 12.72
C PHE A 54 -4.25 1.03 14.12
N TYR A 55 -4.65 0.24 15.03
CA TYR A 55 -4.87 0.46 16.49
C TYR A 55 -4.88 1.92 16.99
N GLY A 56 -5.53 2.83 16.30
CA GLY A 56 -5.60 4.25 16.66
C GLY A 56 -4.50 5.13 16.05
N GLY A 57 -3.74 4.63 15.09
CA GLY A 57 -2.68 5.35 14.38
C GLY A 57 -2.70 5.16 12.87
N GLU A 58 -1.77 5.80 12.20
CA GLU A 58 -1.50 5.66 10.77
C GLU A 58 -0.03 5.29 10.54
N ASP A 59 0.21 4.25 9.72
CA ASP A 59 1.56 3.79 9.40
C ASP A 59 2.13 4.57 8.19
N PRO A 60 3.36 5.08 8.28
CA PRO A 60 3.98 5.81 7.18
C PRO A 60 4.42 4.93 6.00
N ALA A 61 4.67 3.64 6.23
CA ALA A 61 5.14 2.72 5.19
C ALA A 61 4.81 1.26 5.51
N THR A 62 3.89 0.65 4.77
CA THR A 62 3.43 -0.72 5.03
C THR A 62 3.79 -1.63 3.86
N GLY A 63 4.98 -2.19 3.87
CA GLY A 63 5.48 -3.04 2.78
C GLY A 63 4.61 -4.27 2.50
N SER A 64 4.11 -4.95 3.54
CA SER A 64 3.22 -6.11 3.40
C SER A 64 1.91 -5.74 2.70
N ALA A 65 1.28 -4.63 3.08
CA ALA A 65 0.06 -4.15 2.44
C ALA A 65 0.31 -3.65 1.02
N ALA A 66 1.47 -3.04 0.76
CA ALA A 66 1.88 -2.63 -0.58
C ALA A 66 2.02 -3.85 -1.54
N GLY A 67 2.52 -4.98 -1.05
CA GLY A 67 2.54 -6.24 -1.80
C GLY A 67 1.13 -6.76 -2.11
N CYS A 68 0.22 -6.71 -1.14
CA CYS A 68 -1.19 -7.04 -1.37
C CYS A 68 -1.83 -6.09 -2.40
N ALA A 69 -1.50 -4.79 -2.35
CA ALA A 69 -1.99 -3.80 -3.30
C ALA A 69 -1.47 -4.07 -4.72
N ALA A 70 -0.20 -4.47 -4.88
CA ALA A 70 0.36 -4.86 -6.18
C ALA A 70 -0.42 -6.03 -6.78
N SER A 71 -0.65 -7.08 -5.99
CA SER A 71 -1.43 -8.24 -6.40
C SER A 71 -2.84 -7.83 -6.80
N TRP A 72 -3.49 -7.01 -6.00
CA TRP A 72 -4.85 -6.52 -6.26
C TRP A 72 -4.91 -5.70 -7.55
N MET A 73 -3.98 -4.78 -7.78
CA MET A 73 -3.94 -3.96 -9.00
C MET A 73 -3.77 -4.81 -10.26
N VAL A 74 -2.90 -5.81 -10.23
CA VAL A 74 -2.70 -6.72 -11.37
C VAL A 74 -3.93 -7.63 -11.58
N GLN A 75 -4.51 -8.15 -10.49
CA GLN A 75 -5.70 -9.00 -10.56
C GLN A 75 -6.89 -8.28 -11.20
N HIS A 76 -7.05 -7.00 -10.93
CA HIS A 76 -8.15 -6.19 -11.44
C HIS A 76 -7.81 -5.39 -12.72
N GLY A 77 -6.65 -5.63 -13.34
CA GLY A 77 -6.25 -4.98 -14.59
C GLY A 77 -5.97 -3.47 -14.47
N ILE A 78 -5.72 -2.99 -13.26
CA ILE A 78 -5.31 -1.59 -12.99
C ILE A 78 -3.84 -1.40 -13.34
N ALA A 79 -3.01 -2.39 -12.99
CA ALA A 79 -1.62 -2.52 -13.41
C ALA A 79 -1.47 -3.70 -14.38
N ASN A 80 -0.57 -3.58 -15.35
CA ASN A 80 -0.18 -4.70 -16.19
C ASN A 80 0.68 -5.71 -15.39
N SER A 81 0.79 -6.94 -15.92
CA SER A 81 1.74 -7.92 -15.37
C SER A 81 3.16 -7.35 -15.41
N ASP A 82 3.89 -7.47 -14.31
CA ASP A 82 5.25 -6.96 -14.09
C ASP A 82 5.43 -5.43 -14.22
N GLU A 83 4.35 -4.68 -14.35
CA GLU A 83 4.42 -3.22 -14.33
C GLU A 83 4.90 -2.74 -12.96
N GLN A 84 5.91 -1.86 -12.96
CA GLN A 84 6.37 -1.21 -11.74
C GLN A 84 5.44 -0.05 -11.38
N VAL A 85 4.86 -0.14 -10.19
CA VAL A 85 3.99 0.91 -9.63
C VAL A 85 4.71 1.58 -8.46
N LEU A 86 4.66 2.91 -8.42
CA LEU A 86 5.10 3.70 -7.27
C LEU A 86 3.92 3.94 -6.32
N ILE A 87 4.03 3.48 -5.08
CA ILE A 87 3.08 3.78 -4.02
C ILE A 87 3.69 4.82 -3.07
N ARG A 88 3.01 5.95 -2.90
CA ARG A 88 3.34 6.96 -1.90
C ARG A 88 2.41 6.84 -0.69
N GLN A 89 2.97 6.66 0.50
CA GLN A 89 2.27 6.52 1.76
C GLN A 89 2.84 7.47 2.81
N GLY A 90 2.09 7.80 3.86
CA GLY A 90 2.54 8.61 4.99
C GLY A 90 2.63 10.11 4.72
N VAL A 91 2.12 10.58 3.59
CA VAL A 91 2.15 12.00 3.22
C VAL A 91 1.30 12.84 4.17
N GLU A 92 0.14 12.35 4.55
CA GLU A 92 -0.83 13.04 5.42
C GLU A 92 -0.31 13.20 6.86
N ILE A 93 0.56 12.30 7.29
CA ILE A 93 1.20 12.35 8.61
C ILE A 93 2.62 12.95 8.57
N ARG A 94 2.99 13.62 7.46
CA ARG A 94 4.29 14.27 7.24
C ARG A 94 5.50 13.32 7.35
N ARG A 95 5.31 12.05 7.01
CA ARG A 95 6.36 11.01 6.92
C ARG A 95 6.29 10.30 5.58
N PRO A 96 6.48 11.02 4.45
CA PRO A 96 6.32 10.46 3.12
C PRO A 96 7.31 9.33 2.88
N SER A 97 6.80 8.22 2.35
CA SER A 97 7.56 7.04 1.97
C SER A 97 7.21 6.66 0.54
N GLU A 98 8.18 6.15 -0.20
CA GLU A 98 8.03 5.65 -1.57
C GLU A 98 8.33 4.14 -1.59
N MET A 99 7.36 3.38 -2.07
CA MET A 99 7.48 1.94 -2.25
C MET A 99 7.26 1.59 -3.71
N TYR A 100 8.19 0.84 -4.30
CA TYR A 100 8.10 0.35 -5.67
C TYR A 100 7.59 -1.08 -5.61
N VAL A 101 6.45 -1.33 -6.26
CA VAL A 101 5.82 -2.64 -6.23
C VAL A 101 5.58 -3.17 -7.63
N ARG A 102 5.57 -4.48 -7.77
CA ARG A 102 5.15 -5.19 -8.97
C ARG A 102 4.67 -6.59 -8.63
N ALA A 103 3.86 -7.17 -9.50
CA ALA A 103 3.44 -8.56 -9.42
C ALA A 103 3.26 -9.13 -10.83
N THR A 104 3.45 -10.42 -10.97
CA THR A 104 3.30 -11.14 -12.24
C THR A 104 1.94 -11.81 -12.30
N ARG A 105 1.22 -11.65 -13.41
CA ARG A 105 0.01 -12.42 -13.70
C ARG A 105 0.38 -13.69 -14.47
N ASP A 106 -0.01 -14.82 -13.93
CA ASP A 106 0.15 -16.14 -14.54
C ASP A 106 -1.23 -16.81 -14.63
N GLY A 107 -1.89 -16.66 -15.77
CA GLY A 107 -3.28 -17.08 -15.96
C GLY A 107 -4.23 -16.36 -14.99
N GLU A 108 -4.88 -17.13 -14.13
CA GLU A 108 -5.78 -16.62 -13.10
C GLU A 108 -5.06 -16.27 -11.78
N ARG A 109 -3.77 -16.61 -11.66
CA ARG A 109 -2.99 -16.39 -10.45
C ARG A 109 -2.14 -15.13 -10.56
N VAL A 110 -1.87 -14.53 -9.41
CA VAL A 110 -0.87 -13.48 -9.27
C VAL A 110 0.28 -14.04 -8.44
N THR A 111 1.48 -13.95 -8.97
CA THR A 111 2.70 -14.52 -8.41
C THR A 111 3.81 -13.47 -8.38
N ASN A 112 5.01 -13.85 -7.90
CA ASN A 112 6.22 -13.04 -7.97
C ASN A 112 6.02 -11.59 -7.48
N VAL A 113 5.28 -11.43 -6.35
CA VAL A 113 5.02 -10.14 -5.75
C VAL A 113 6.32 -9.59 -5.17
N ARG A 114 6.69 -8.37 -5.56
CA ARG A 114 7.90 -7.70 -5.10
C ARG A 114 7.56 -6.32 -4.57
N VAL A 115 8.19 -5.98 -3.45
CA VAL A 115 8.14 -4.67 -2.82
C VAL A 115 9.58 -4.23 -2.58
N GLY A 116 9.90 -3.02 -2.98
CA GLY A 116 11.22 -2.42 -2.79
C GLY A 116 11.10 -0.94 -2.43
N GLY A 117 12.19 -0.38 -1.96
CA GLY A 117 12.31 1.04 -1.61
C GLY A 117 13.77 1.39 -1.38
N TYR A 118 14.02 2.65 -1.09
CA TYR A 118 15.34 3.13 -0.71
C TYR A 118 15.48 3.11 0.82
N ALA A 119 16.66 2.78 1.30
CA ALA A 119 17.02 2.82 2.70
C ALA A 119 18.36 3.57 2.87
N VAL A 120 18.49 4.25 4.01
CA VAL A 120 19.74 4.90 4.42
C VAL A 120 20.24 4.20 5.67
N GLU A 121 21.52 3.79 5.67
CA GLU A 121 22.14 3.23 6.87
C GLU A 121 22.29 4.33 7.92
N LEU A 122 21.64 4.17 9.06
CA LEU A 122 21.71 5.09 10.19
C LEU A 122 22.59 4.56 11.32
N LEU A 123 22.68 3.24 11.47
CA LEU A 123 23.42 2.59 12.55
C LEU A 123 23.92 1.23 12.10
N ARG A 124 25.14 0.91 12.47
CA ARG A 124 25.71 -0.44 12.31
C ARG A 124 26.25 -0.91 13.68
N GLY A 125 25.92 -2.14 14.07
CA GLY A 125 26.36 -2.72 15.32
C GLY A 125 26.48 -4.24 15.23
N THR A 126 27.05 -4.84 16.27
CA THR A 126 27.16 -6.31 16.42
C THR A 126 26.32 -6.73 17.61
N VAL A 127 25.50 -7.76 17.45
CA VAL A 127 24.76 -8.42 18.53
C VAL A 127 25.43 -9.77 18.77
N THR A 128 25.85 -10.00 20.02
CA THR A 128 26.35 -11.31 20.47
C THR A 128 25.18 -12.05 21.14
N ILE A 129 24.88 -13.25 20.69
CA ILE A 129 23.80 -14.13 21.18
C ILE A 129 24.42 -15.21 22.05
#